data_f231db9a25279d474db15d14fb0f2d65
#
_entry.id   f231db9a25279d474db15d14fb0f2d65
#
_cell.length_a   1.000
_cell.length_b   1.000
_cell.length_c   1.000
_cell.angle_alpha   90.00
_cell.angle_beta   90.00
_cell.angle_gamma   90.00
#
_symmetry.space_group_name_H-M   'P 1'
#
loop_
_entity.id
_entity.type
_entity.pdbx_description
1 polymer ?
#
loop_
_entity_poly.entity_id
_entity_poly.type
_entity_poly.pdbx_seq_one_letter_code
_entity_poly.pdbx_strand_id
1 'polypeptide(L)'
;MNEQPYLSVVVPLYNEEGNVRDLHQKIVEALQKIGRPFEVIFVDDGSRDKTLEMCRGLSPLRLVAFRKNFGQMAAFDAGIKAATGEIIITLDGDPQNDPADIPLLLAKMDEGYDVVSGWRFKRKDPFMKRFFSRTANLLRGMLVKDGIHDSGCSLKAYKRECFKEIDLFGEMHRFMPALLALDGFRVS
;
A
#
# COMPACT_ATOMS: atom_id res chain seq x y z
N MET A 1 -12.50 -12.22 22.72
CA MET A 1 -13.18 -11.68 21.51
C MET A 1 -12.09 -10.96 20.74
N ASN A 2 -11.75 -11.43 19.52
CA ASN A 2 -10.80 -10.68 18.69
C ASN A 2 -11.52 -9.39 18.26
N GLU A 3 -11.06 -8.25 18.75
CA GLU A 3 -11.54 -6.96 18.25
C GLU A 3 -11.28 -6.88 16.76
N GLN A 4 -12.24 -6.36 16.01
CA GLN A 4 -12.07 -6.14 14.58
C GLN A 4 -10.90 -5.15 14.39
N PRO A 5 -9.93 -5.44 13.51
CA PRO A 5 -8.83 -4.51 13.28
C PRO A 5 -9.34 -3.16 12.76
N TYR A 6 -8.72 -2.10 13.21
CA TYR A 6 -8.92 -0.76 12.65
C TYR A 6 -8.07 -0.57 11.39
N LEU A 7 -6.84 -1.10 11.40
CA LEU A 7 -5.88 -0.98 10.30
C LEU A 7 -5.57 -2.35 9.71
N SER A 8 -5.56 -2.45 8.37
CA SER A 8 -4.97 -3.57 7.63
C SER A 8 -3.82 -3.05 6.78
N VAL A 9 -2.60 -3.53 7.02
CA VAL A 9 -1.43 -3.21 6.17
C VAL A 9 -1.21 -4.33 5.19
N VAL A 10 -1.32 -4.04 3.89
CA VAL A 10 -1.19 -4.99 2.77
C VAL A 10 0.11 -4.76 2.02
N VAL A 11 0.94 -5.79 1.94
CA VAL A 11 2.25 -5.76 1.29
C VAL A 11 2.40 -6.92 0.31
N PRO A 12 2.49 -6.66 -1.00
CA PRO A 12 2.88 -7.65 -1.99
C PRO A 12 4.39 -7.90 -1.92
N LEU A 13 4.79 -9.16 -2.00
CA LEU A 13 6.19 -9.59 -1.94
C LEU A 13 6.52 -10.48 -3.13
N TYR A 14 7.67 -10.24 -3.75
CA TYR A 14 8.23 -11.13 -4.76
C TYR A 14 9.76 -11.09 -4.75
N ASN A 15 10.40 -12.18 -4.27
CA ASN A 15 11.85 -12.30 -4.11
C ASN A 15 12.45 -11.19 -3.22
N GLU A 16 11.90 -11.04 -2.01
CA GLU A 16 12.28 -10.04 -1.01
C GLU A 16 12.95 -10.65 0.23
N GLU A 17 13.66 -11.78 0.09
CA GLU A 17 14.30 -12.47 1.23
C GLU A 17 15.24 -11.57 2.05
N GLY A 18 15.85 -10.55 1.40
CA GLY A 18 16.73 -9.60 2.08
C GLY A 18 16.02 -8.53 2.91
N ASN A 19 14.72 -8.28 2.66
CA ASN A 19 14.00 -7.13 3.22
C ASN A 19 12.83 -7.53 4.12
N VAL A 20 12.25 -8.71 3.91
CA VAL A 20 10.96 -9.10 4.48
C VAL A 20 10.89 -9.03 6.01
N ARG A 21 11.96 -9.41 6.72
CA ARG A 21 11.98 -9.38 8.21
C ARG A 21 12.06 -7.96 8.74
N ASP A 22 12.96 -7.15 8.18
CA ASP A 22 13.14 -5.75 8.60
C ASP A 22 11.87 -4.94 8.32
N LEU A 23 11.27 -5.14 7.14
CA LEU A 23 10.01 -4.49 6.77
C LEU A 23 8.87 -4.86 7.73
N HIS A 24 8.69 -6.17 8.01
CA HIS A 24 7.66 -6.62 8.95
C HIS A 24 7.84 -5.98 10.33
N GLN A 25 9.08 -5.98 10.86
CA GLN A 25 9.40 -5.38 12.16
C GLN A 25 9.03 -3.89 12.17
N LYS A 26 9.45 -3.12 11.16
CA LYS A 26 9.14 -1.69 11.05
C LYS A 26 7.64 -1.41 10.97
N ILE A 27 6.89 -2.24 10.23
CA ILE A 27 5.43 -2.13 10.16
C ILE A 27 4.82 -2.35 11.55
N VAL A 28 5.19 -3.44 12.22
CA VAL A 28 4.64 -3.77 13.54
C VAL A 28 4.97 -2.67 14.56
N GLU A 29 6.21 -2.16 14.57
CA GLU A 29 6.62 -1.07 15.46
C GLU A 29 5.83 0.22 15.20
N ALA A 30 5.59 0.58 13.93
CA ALA A 30 4.80 1.75 13.56
C ALA A 30 3.34 1.59 14.03
N LEU A 31 2.73 0.43 13.79
CA LEU A 31 1.34 0.16 14.16
C LEU A 31 1.13 0.07 15.67
N GLN A 32 2.09 -0.50 16.42
CA GLN A 32 2.06 -0.53 17.88
C GLN A 32 2.07 0.88 18.48
N LYS A 33 2.85 1.81 17.92
CA LYS A 33 2.90 3.21 18.36
C LYS A 33 1.56 3.95 18.12
N ILE A 34 0.81 3.55 17.09
CA ILE A 34 -0.54 4.10 16.83
C ILE A 34 -1.53 3.65 17.90
N GLY A 35 -1.34 2.47 18.50
CA GLY A 35 -2.16 1.97 19.61
C GLY A 35 -3.58 1.59 19.24
N ARG A 36 -3.89 1.33 17.95
CA ARG A 36 -5.18 0.86 17.45
C ARG A 36 -5.07 -0.62 17.06
N PRO A 37 -6.14 -1.41 17.13
CA PRO A 37 -6.13 -2.80 16.66
C PRO A 37 -5.71 -2.87 15.19
N PHE A 38 -4.82 -3.79 14.84
CA PHE A 38 -4.30 -3.90 13.48
C PHE A 38 -4.08 -5.35 13.05
N GLU A 39 -3.98 -5.55 11.75
CA GLU A 39 -3.47 -6.75 11.10
C GLU A 39 -2.41 -6.40 10.04
N VAL A 40 -1.45 -7.29 9.86
CA VAL A 40 -0.46 -7.22 8.78
C VAL A 40 -0.74 -8.37 7.82
N ILE A 41 -0.84 -8.08 6.53
CA ILE A 41 -1.14 -9.04 5.47
C ILE A 41 -0.01 -8.99 4.45
N PHE A 42 0.78 -10.05 4.38
CA PHE A 42 1.75 -10.21 3.30
C PHE A 42 1.20 -11.15 2.25
N VAL A 43 1.38 -10.76 0.99
CA VAL A 43 0.98 -11.58 -0.16
C VAL A 43 2.24 -11.95 -0.92
N ASP A 44 2.68 -13.19 -0.78
CA ASP A 44 3.79 -13.73 -1.55
C ASP A 44 3.33 -14.07 -2.97
N ASP A 45 3.80 -13.31 -3.95
CA ASP A 45 3.44 -13.46 -5.36
C ASP A 45 4.29 -14.55 -6.05
N GLY A 46 4.36 -15.72 -5.42
CA GLY A 46 5.06 -16.88 -5.95
C GLY A 46 6.57 -16.71 -6.00
N SER A 47 7.18 -16.22 -4.92
CA SER A 47 8.62 -16.05 -4.78
C SER A 47 9.38 -17.37 -5.02
N ARG A 48 10.60 -17.23 -5.57
CA ARG A 48 11.49 -18.35 -5.87
C ARG A 48 12.69 -18.44 -4.93
N ASP A 49 12.85 -17.43 -4.07
CA ASP A 49 13.85 -17.34 -3.01
C ASP A 49 13.26 -17.77 -1.66
N LYS A 50 13.89 -17.41 -0.54
CA LYS A 50 13.43 -17.77 0.80
C LYS A 50 12.34 -16.85 1.37
N THR A 51 11.79 -15.91 0.59
CA THR A 51 10.78 -14.94 1.05
C THR A 51 9.61 -15.64 1.74
N LEU A 52 8.98 -16.62 1.07
CA LEU A 52 7.84 -17.35 1.62
C LEU A 52 8.17 -18.10 2.92
N GLU A 53 9.32 -18.74 2.98
CA GLU A 53 9.78 -19.45 4.19
C GLU A 53 9.96 -18.48 5.36
N MET A 54 10.58 -17.34 5.10
CA MET A 54 10.82 -16.31 6.12
C MET A 54 9.53 -15.70 6.63
N CYS A 55 8.52 -15.47 5.76
CA CYS A 55 7.21 -14.97 6.16
C CYS A 55 6.50 -15.91 7.15
N ARG A 56 6.62 -17.22 6.99
CA ARG A 56 5.98 -18.22 7.88
C ARG A 56 6.42 -18.12 9.34
N GLY A 57 7.59 -17.54 9.59
CA GLY A 57 8.13 -17.35 10.94
C GLY A 57 7.76 -16.00 11.58
N LEU A 58 7.01 -15.13 10.89
CA LEU A 58 6.68 -13.79 11.38
C LEU A 58 5.33 -13.78 12.14
N SER A 59 5.26 -12.95 13.19
CA SER A 59 4.04 -12.74 13.98
C SER A 59 4.02 -11.33 14.57
N PRO A 60 2.87 -10.61 14.54
CA PRO A 60 1.60 -11.00 13.92
C PRO A 60 1.66 -10.88 12.39
N LEU A 61 1.24 -11.89 11.68
CA LEU A 61 1.17 -11.88 10.21
C LEU A 61 0.06 -12.79 9.69
N ARG A 62 -0.74 -12.29 8.75
CA ARG A 62 -1.59 -13.07 7.88
C ARG A 62 -0.89 -13.23 6.54
N LEU A 63 -0.55 -14.46 6.16
CA LEU A 63 0.17 -14.75 4.93
C LEU A 63 -0.77 -15.34 3.88
N VAL A 64 -0.80 -14.71 2.70
CA VAL A 64 -1.41 -15.23 1.48
C VAL A 64 -0.27 -15.61 0.54
N ALA A 65 -0.26 -16.84 -0.01
CA ALA A 65 0.79 -17.29 -0.89
C ALA A 65 0.23 -17.76 -2.22
N PHE A 66 0.75 -17.19 -3.31
CA PHE A 66 0.41 -17.60 -4.66
C PHE A 66 1.29 -18.78 -5.10
N ARG A 67 0.72 -19.68 -5.90
CA ARG A 67 1.46 -20.83 -6.47
C ARG A 67 2.44 -20.45 -7.57
N LYS A 68 2.32 -19.23 -8.14
CA LYS A 68 3.21 -18.65 -9.16
C LYS A 68 3.06 -17.13 -9.16
N ASN A 69 3.97 -16.42 -9.84
CA ASN A 69 3.85 -14.98 -10.00
C ASN A 69 2.66 -14.63 -10.91
N PHE A 70 1.77 -13.79 -10.41
CA PHE A 70 0.60 -13.21 -11.10
C PHE A 70 0.71 -11.69 -11.25
N GLY A 71 1.74 -11.09 -10.68
CA GLY A 71 2.00 -9.65 -10.70
C GLY A 71 1.51 -8.93 -9.46
N GLN A 72 2.18 -7.81 -9.17
CA GLN A 72 1.97 -6.99 -7.98
C GLN A 72 0.50 -6.61 -7.76
N MET A 73 -0.24 -6.32 -8.85
CA MET A 73 -1.64 -5.92 -8.75
C MET A 73 -2.54 -7.04 -8.26
N ALA A 74 -2.31 -8.27 -8.75
CA ALA A 74 -3.05 -9.44 -8.26
C ALA A 74 -2.76 -9.70 -6.77
N ALA A 75 -1.53 -9.45 -6.33
CA ALA A 75 -1.16 -9.57 -4.93
C ALA A 75 -1.82 -8.49 -4.07
N PHE A 76 -1.87 -7.23 -4.52
CA PHE A 76 -2.65 -6.18 -3.84
C PHE A 76 -4.13 -6.54 -3.76
N ASP A 77 -4.75 -6.98 -4.86
CA ASP A 77 -6.17 -7.36 -4.89
C ASP A 77 -6.47 -8.47 -3.87
N ALA A 78 -5.66 -9.53 -3.86
CA ALA A 78 -5.83 -10.62 -2.90
C ALA A 78 -5.66 -10.17 -1.44
N GLY A 79 -4.68 -9.31 -1.17
CA GLY A 79 -4.43 -8.76 0.16
C GLY A 79 -5.56 -7.83 0.62
N ILE A 80 -6.05 -6.96 -0.26
CA ILE A 80 -7.16 -6.05 0.02
C ILE A 80 -8.46 -6.83 0.26
N LYS A 81 -8.75 -7.85 -0.54
CA LYS A 81 -9.91 -8.75 -0.34
C LYS A 81 -9.82 -9.55 0.97
N ALA A 82 -8.59 -9.83 1.44
CA ALA A 82 -8.36 -10.49 2.72
C ALA A 82 -8.43 -9.53 3.92
N ALA A 83 -8.30 -8.23 3.70
CA ALA A 83 -8.29 -7.21 4.74
C ALA A 83 -9.66 -7.04 5.40
N THR A 84 -9.64 -6.89 6.74
CA THR A 84 -10.86 -6.72 7.55
C THR A 84 -10.92 -5.37 8.27
N GLY A 85 -9.83 -4.62 8.28
CA GLY A 85 -9.73 -3.29 8.90
C GLY A 85 -10.62 -2.25 8.25
N GLU A 86 -10.93 -1.19 8.97
CA GLU A 86 -11.69 -0.04 8.45
C GLU A 86 -10.86 0.77 7.45
N ILE A 87 -9.55 0.87 7.72
CA ILE A 87 -8.58 1.55 6.87
C ILE A 87 -7.59 0.51 6.34
N ILE A 88 -7.37 0.53 5.04
CA ILE A 88 -6.39 -0.31 4.34
C ILE A 88 -5.18 0.55 3.97
N ILE A 89 -4.02 0.14 4.43
CA ILE A 89 -2.72 0.74 4.07
C ILE A 89 -2.06 -0.18 3.05
N THR A 90 -1.69 0.35 1.90
CA THR A 90 -0.85 -0.36 0.92
C THR A 90 0.59 0.09 1.04
N LEU A 91 1.54 -0.82 0.86
CA LEU A 91 2.97 -0.57 0.92
C LEU A 91 3.71 -1.58 0.05
N ASP A 92 4.76 -1.17 -0.66
CA ASP A 92 5.63 -2.09 -1.40
C ASP A 92 6.56 -2.87 -0.46
N GLY A 93 7.01 -4.04 -0.91
CA GLY A 93 7.96 -4.88 -0.18
C GLY A 93 9.38 -4.33 -0.11
N ASP A 94 9.70 -3.31 -0.93
CA ASP A 94 11.01 -2.68 -0.99
C ASP A 94 11.15 -1.51 0.03
N PRO A 95 12.39 -1.09 0.37
CA PRO A 95 12.64 -0.05 1.38
C PRO A 95 12.43 1.40 0.88
N GLN A 96 11.68 1.64 -0.20
CA GLN A 96 11.46 2.99 -0.75
C GLN A 96 10.50 3.84 0.09
N ASN A 97 9.64 3.21 0.88
CA ASN A 97 8.69 3.88 1.76
C ASN A 97 8.95 3.47 3.22
N ASP A 98 8.78 4.41 4.14
CA ASP A 98 8.96 4.14 5.56
C ASP A 98 7.59 3.93 6.24
N PRO A 99 7.34 2.76 6.87
CA PRO A 99 6.12 2.55 7.64
C PRO A 99 5.90 3.56 8.77
N ALA A 100 6.95 4.24 9.24
CA ALA A 100 6.86 5.32 10.22
C ALA A 100 6.03 6.53 9.73
N ASP A 101 5.77 6.65 8.43
CA ASP A 101 4.94 7.69 7.84
C ASP A 101 3.43 7.36 7.89
N ILE A 102 3.03 6.14 8.28
CA ILE A 102 1.61 5.75 8.38
C ILE A 102 0.80 6.73 9.24
N PRO A 103 1.26 7.20 10.40
CA PRO A 103 0.50 8.16 11.21
C PRO A 103 0.18 9.47 10.47
N LEU A 104 1.04 9.91 9.54
CA LEU A 104 0.80 11.12 8.74
C LEU A 104 -0.38 10.93 7.76
N LEU A 105 -0.50 9.72 7.18
CA LEU A 105 -1.63 9.41 6.31
C LEU A 105 -2.92 9.34 7.11
N LEU A 106 -2.90 8.74 8.29
CA LEU A 106 -4.07 8.64 9.17
C LEU A 106 -4.55 10.03 9.62
N ALA A 107 -3.62 10.92 9.99
CA ALA A 107 -3.97 12.31 10.34
C ALA A 107 -4.69 13.02 9.18
N LYS A 108 -4.29 12.75 7.94
CA LYS A 108 -4.99 13.28 6.75
C LYS A 108 -6.36 12.64 6.56
N MET A 109 -6.52 11.34 6.82
CA MET A 109 -7.83 10.70 6.78
C MET A 109 -8.79 11.27 7.82
N ASP A 110 -8.28 11.65 9.00
CA ASP A 110 -9.07 12.30 10.06
C ASP A 110 -9.59 13.69 9.63
N GLU A 111 -8.97 14.35 8.63
CA GLU A 111 -9.49 15.58 7.99
C GLU A 111 -10.68 15.29 7.05
N GLY A 112 -11.11 14.02 6.93
CA GLY A 112 -12.27 13.58 6.14
C GLY A 112 -11.93 13.16 4.72
N TYR A 113 -10.67 12.86 4.41
CA TYR A 113 -10.31 12.21 3.14
C TYR A 113 -10.63 10.72 3.18
N ASP A 114 -11.00 10.16 2.03
CA ASP A 114 -11.29 8.73 1.86
C ASP A 114 -10.07 7.97 1.35
N VAL A 115 -9.19 8.69 0.64
CA VAL A 115 -7.94 8.19 0.08
C VAL A 115 -6.83 9.19 0.33
N VAL A 116 -5.71 8.74 0.87
CA VAL A 116 -4.51 9.55 1.08
C VAL A 116 -3.32 8.87 0.44
N SER A 117 -2.63 9.58 -0.46
CA SER A 117 -1.41 9.10 -1.11
C SER A 117 -0.18 9.69 -0.45
N GLY A 118 0.77 8.85 -0.07
CA GLY A 118 2.06 9.32 0.42
C GLY A 118 2.84 10.10 -0.64
N TRP A 119 3.76 10.94 -0.19
CA TRP A 119 4.62 11.73 -1.05
C TRP A 119 6.09 11.50 -0.71
N ARG A 120 6.84 10.88 -1.64
CA ARG A 120 8.29 10.63 -1.48
C ARG A 120 9.10 11.90 -1.76
N PHE A 121 9.18 12.78 -0.75
CA PHE A 121 9.84 14.09 -0.89
C PHE A 121 11.34 14.00 -1.22
N LYS A 122 12.06 12.99 -0.72
CA LYS A 122 13.52 12.79 -0.91
C LYS A 122 13.83 11.61 -1.84
N ARG A 123 13.35 11.63 -3.09
CA ARG A 123 13.69 10.58 -4.07
C ARG A 123 15.17 10.61 -4.44
N LYS A 124 15.85 9.46 -4.33
CA LYS A 124 17.22 9.23 -4.84
C LYS A 124 17.21 8.68 -6.28
N ASP A 125 16.15 8.92 -7.04
CA ASP A 125 16.02 8.41 -8.41
C ASP A 125 16.94 9.15 -9.40
N PRO A 126 17.45 8.47 -10.45
CA PRO A 126 18.18 9.10 -11.54
C PRO A 126 17.39 10.24 -12.19
N PHE A 127 18.07 11.31 -12.60
CA PHE A 127 17.49 12.55 -13.14
C PHE A 127 16.45 12.30 -14.27
N MET A 128 16.73 11.36 -15.18
CA MET A 128 15.83 10.99 -16.27
C MET A 128 14.49 10.42 -15.79
N LYS A 129 14.49 9.53 -14.78
CA LYS A 129 13.26 8.98 -14.18
C LYS A 129 12.41 10.05 -13.51
N ARG A 130 13.04 11.03 -12.86
CA ARG A 130 12.36 12.18 -12.23
C ARG A 130 11.68 13.08 -13.28
N PHE A 131 12.32 13.28 -14.43
CA PHE A 131 11.77 14.12 -15.51
C PHE A 131 10.51 13.48 -16.13
N PHE A 132 10.57 12.18 -16.50
CA PHE A 132 9.40 11.47 -17.04
C PHE A 132 8.24 11.35 -16.03
N SER A 133 8.56 11.15 -14.75
CA SER A 133 7.56 11.12 -13.68
C SER A 133 6.86 12.48 -13.49
N ARG A 134 7.61 13.60 -13.58
CA ARG A 134 7.04 14.95 -13.47
C ARG A 134 6.13 15.31 -14.64
N THR A 135 6.52 14.99 -15.87
CA THR A 135 5.68 15.22 -17.05
C THR A 135 4.41 14.37 -17.04
N ALA A 136 4.50 13.11 -16.63
CA ALA A 136 3.32 12.24 -16.48
C ALA A 136 2.38 12.76 -15.39
N ASN A 137 2.90 13.20 -14.24
CA ASN A 137 2.09 13.78 -13.16
C ASN A 137 1.47 15.13 -13.56
N LEU A 138 2.16 15.96 -14.34
CA LEU A 138 1.64 17.23 -14.84
C LEU A 138 0.46 16.99 -15.82
N LEU A 139 0.63 16.07 -16.78
CA LEU A 139 -0.43 15.71 -17.73
C LEU A 139 -1.65 15.10 -17.01
N ARG A 140 -1.41 14.23 -16.02
CA ARG A 140 -2.47 13.68 -15.19
C ARG A 140 -3.20 14.76 -14.39
N GLY A 141 -2.48 15.67 -13.73
CA GLY A 141 -3.06 16.76 -12.94
C GLY A 141 -3.88 17.76 -13.78
N MET A 142 -3.64 17.82 -15.12
CA MET A 142 -4.48 18.59 -16.03
C MET A 142 -5.78 17.85 -16.40
N LEU A 143 -5.76 16.50 -16.41
CA LEU A 143 -6.89 15.66 -16.78
C LEU A 143 -7.75 15.28 -15.57
N VAL A 144 -7.12 15.07 -14.40
CA VAL A 144 -7.78 14.69 -13.17
C VAL A 144 -7.28 15.63 -12.06
N LYS A 145 -8.15 16.51 -11.58
CA LYS A 145 -7.87 17.44 -10.47
C LYS A 145 -7.93 16.71 -9.12
N ASP A 146 -7.08 15.70 -8.95
CA ASP A 146 -7.11 14.79 -7.78
C ASP A 146 -6.20 15.24 -6.61
N GLY A 147 -5.43 16.32 -6.76
CA GLY A 147 -4.53 16.83 -5.71
C GLY A 147 -3.30 15.96 -5.42
N ILE A 148 -3.12 14.85 -6.12
CA ILE A 148 -2.04 13.88 -5.83
C ILE A 148 -0.69 14.36 -6.38
N HIS A 149 0.29 14.51 -5.50
CA HIS A 149 1.64 14.94 -5.87
C HIS A 149 2.55 13.81 -6.36
N ASP A 150 2.37 12.57 -5.89
CA ASP A 150 3.17 11.39 -6.26
C ASP A 150 2.31 10.14 -6.42
N SER A 151 1.73 9.96 -7.62
CA SER A 151 0.92 8.77 -7.95
C SER A 151 1.70 7.45 -7.87
N GLY A 152 3.02 7.52 -7.98
CA GLY A 152 3.90 6.35 -7.92
C GLY A 152 4.31 5.94 -6.50
N CYS A 153 3.89 6.65 -5.45
CA CYS A 153 4.10 6.22 -4.08
C CYS A 153 3.18 5.03 -3.78
N SER A 154 3.72 3.93 -3.27
CA SER A 154 2.92 2.75 -2.91
C SER A 154 2.34 2.86 -1.50
N LEU A 155 2.93 3.69 -0.64
CA LEU A 155 2.38 3.97 0.69
C LEU A 155 1.14 4.84 0.55
N LYS A 156 -0.03 4.22 0.69
CA LYS A 156 -1.34 4.89 0.58
C LYS A 156 -2.28 4.35 1.64
N ALA A 157 -3.21 5.20 2.09
CA ALA A 157 -4.29 4.83 2.98
C ALA A 157 -5.62 4.98 2.26
N TYR A 158 -6.52 4.01 2.47
CA TYR A 158 -7.84 3.97 1.87
C TYR A 158 -8.87 3.58 2.93
N LYS A 159 -10.04 4.18 2.92
CA LYS A 159 -11.20 3.56 3.58
C LYS A 159 -11.56 2.27 2.88
N ARG A 160 -11.86 1.22 3.63
CA ARG A 160 -12.22 -0.08 3.05
C ARG A 160 -13.39 0.00 2.06
N GLU A 161 -14.31 0.93 2.27
CA GLU A 161 -15.46 1.14 1.37
C GLU A 161 -15.06 1.50 -0.07
N CYS A 162 -13.86 2.09 -0.28
CA CYS A 162 -13.33 2.41 -1.60
C CYS A 162 -13.15 1.17 -2.51
N PHE A 163 -13.12 -0.02 -1.92
CA PHE A 163 -12.89 -1.27 -2.66
C PHE A 163 -14.15 -2.15 -2.82
N LYS A 164 -15.34 -1.67 -2.42
CA LYS A 164 -16.56 -2.49 -2.47
C LYS A 164 -17.01 -2.83 -3.89
N GLU A 165 -16.75 -1.95 -4.85
CA GLU A 165 -17.24 -2.05 -6.22
C GLU A 165 -16.12 -2.02 -7.26
N ILE A 166 -14.85 -2.06 -6.82
CA ILE A 166 -13.70 -1.98 -7.72
C ILE A 166 -12.97 -3.32 -7.74
N ASP A 167 -12.94 -3.96 -8.90
CA ASP A 167 -12.01 -5.06 -9.17
C ASP A 167 -10.68 -4.50 -9.69
N LEU A 168 -9.59 -4.93 -9.03
CA LEU A 168 -8.26 -4.45 -9.35
C LEU A 168 -7.62 -5.32 -10.44
N PHE A 169 -7.20 -4.72 -11.55
CA PHE A 169 -6.53 -5.42 -12.66
C PHE A 169 -5.43 -4.57 -13.31
N GLY A 170 -4.50 -5.21 -14.00
CA GLY A 170 -3.43 -4.56 -14.76
C GLY A 170 -2.50 -3.70 -13.89
N GLU A 171 -2.18 -2.49 -14.33
CA GLU A 171 -1.30 -1.53 -13.64
C GLU A 171 -2.08 -0.47 -12.82
N MET A 172 -3.29 -0.79 -12.35
CA MET A 172 -4.21 0.18 -11.73
C MET A 172 -3.69 0.79 -10.42
N HIS A 173 -2.74 0.15 -9.71
CA HIS A 173 -2.23 0.64 -8.41
C HIS A 173 -1.76 2.10 -8.45
N ARG A 174 -1.24 2.56 -9.59
CA ARG A 174 -0.79 3.95 -9.80
C ARG A 174 -1.93 4.92 -10.05
N PHE A 175 -3.02 4.43 -10.62
CA PHE A 175 -4.17 5.22 -11.03
C PHE A 175 -5.34 5.09 -10.05
N MET A 176 -5.28 4.16 -9.09
CA MET A 176 -6.37 3.88 -8.16
C MET A 176 -6.91 5.13 -7.45
N PRO A 177 -6.04 6.02 -6.89
CA PRO A 177 -6.58 7.24 -6.29
C PRO A 177 -7.31 8.15 -7.29
N ALA A 178 -6.85 8.21 -8.54
CA ALA A 178 -7.51 9.01 -9.57
C ALA A 178 -8.87 8.41 -10.00
N LEU A 179 -8.97 7.09 -10.08
CA LEU A 179 -10.24 6.40 -10.36
C LEU A 179 -11.24 6.62 -9.22
N LEU A 180 -10.78 6.49 -7.97
CA LEU A 180 -11.61 6.75 -6.79
C LEU A 180 -12.08 8.20 -6.71
N ALA A 181 -11.24 9.16 -7.14
CA ALA A 181 -11.65 10.57 -7.24
C ALA A 181 -12.77 10.77 -8.29
N LEU A 182 -12.73 10.03 -9.41
CA LEU A 182 -13.80 10.06 -10.43
C LEU A 182 -15.11 9.44 -9.89
N ASP A 183 -15.01 8.45 -9.01
CA ASP A 183 -16.16 7.84 -8.33
C ASP A 183 -16.69 8.68 -7.16
N GLY A 184 -16.11 9.88 -6.94
CA GLY A 184 -16.60 10.85 -5.96
C GLY A 184 -15.95 10.76 -4.58
N PHE A 185 -14.95 9.90 -4.35
CA PHE A 185 -14.19 9.85 -3.10
C PHE A 185 -13.26 11.06 -2.97
N ARG A 186 -13.09 11.53 -1.72
CA ARG A 186 -12.17 12.63 -1.40
C ARG A 186 -10.74 12.13 -1.32
N VAL A 187 -9.87 12.60 -2.22
CA VAL A 187 -8.48 12.18 -2.37
C VAL A 187 -7.50 13.29 -2.03
N SER A 188 -6.36 12.95 -1.37
CA SER A 188 -5.28 13.88 -1.01
C SER A 188 -3.89 13.26 -1.26
#